data_c03002244aff1b74bc2c43f798237ad8
#
_entry.id   c03002244aff1b74bc2c43f798237ad8
#
_cell.length_a   1.000
_cell.length_b   1.000
_cell.length_c   1.000
_cell.angle_alpha   90.00
_cell.angle_beta   90.00
_cell.angle_gamma   90.00
#
_symmetry.space_group_name_H-M   'P 1'
#
loop_
_entity.id
_entity.type
_entity.pdbx_description
1 polymer ?
#
loop_
_entity_poly.entity_id
_entity_poly.type
_entity_poly.pdbx_seq_one_letter_code
_entity_poly.pdbx_strand_id
1 'polypeptide(L)'
;TRNSSSSYNVAVGISPFANLQKIQSMIFFSFTFFNFLLFRIPFRTVPDNSIFSLFVKKCQKMQNAFCCALPLFNAKLLPNQKSLPTHHKEDTAMSKEPTTNSQGLSEECHAMISRISHEVRNPVAIIHSFHQLLLLAHPELSNDLYFQKIQENMAFLNSLLDELSCYNHSYRAVRAYVNPYLLLQNLCADTGVLLEKQQVSIELIKESAIPRFALDTTQFRQLFLNLIRNAAEAMPSGGTIKISLCFDGDFLTIRVQDTGCGIPAEDLPTLFDLFVTHKKNGTGLGLAICKEIVTAHDGTISVSSVPGEGSTFTVVFPFS
;
A
#
# COMPACT_ATOMS: atom_id res chain seq x y z
N THR A 1 35.01 -30.67 19.03
CA THR A 1 33.58 -30.46 19.25
C THR A 1 33.07 -29.48 18.21
N ARG A 2 32.45 -30.01 17.15
CA ARG A 2 31.87 -29.26 16.08
C ARG A 2 30.42 -28.92 16.50
N ASN A 3 30.05 -27.64 16.53
CA ASN A 3 28.67 -27.21 16.58
C ASN A 3 28.25 -26.79 15.15
N SER A 4 27.36 -27.58 14.57
CA SER A 4 26.67 -27.31 13.35
C SER A 4 25.41 -26.49 13.67
N SER A 5 25.38 -25.22 13.29
CA SER A 5 24.17 -24.39 13.28
C SER A 5 23.35 -24.71 12.04
N SER A 6 22.25 -25.42 12.27
CA SER A 6 21.22 -25.71 11.26
C SER A 6 20.34 -24.48 11.10
N SER A 7 20.43 -23.82 9.94
CA SER A 7 19.50 -22.78 9.49
C SER A 7 18.22 -23.45 9.00
N TYR A 8 17.13 -23.31 9.76
CA TYR A 8 15.79 -23.70 9.31
C TYR A 8 15.22 -22.57 8.44
N ASN A 9 15.20 -22.82 7.13
CA ASN A 9 14.34 -22.08 6.21
C ASN A 9 12.90 -22.58 6.38
N VAL A 10 12.09 -21.89 7.18
CA VAL A 10 10.65 -22.09 7.24
C VAL A 10 10.02 -21.18 6.19
N ALA A 11 9.75 -21.72 5.01
CA ALA A 11 8.86 -21.10 4.05
C ALA A 11 7.42 -21.19 4.58
N VAL A 12 6.98 -20.18 5.33
CA VAL A 12 5.57 -20.04 5.72
C VAL A 12 4.83 -19.45 4.52
N GLY A 13 4.24 -20.33 3.73
CA GLY A 13 3.28 -19.96 2.69
C GLY A 13 1.99 -19.43 3.33
N ILE A 14 1.91 -18.13 3.57
CA ILE A 14 0.65 -17.46 3.90
C ILE A 14 -0.11 -17.29 2.59
N SER A 15 -1.25 -17.97 2.50
CA SER A 15 -2.14 -17.95 1.34
C SER A 15 -2.55 -16.51 0.99
N PRO A 16 -2.42 -16.08 -0.27
CA PRO A 16 -2.92 -14.79 -0.76
C PRO A 16 -4.42 -14.57 -0.48
N PHE A 17 -5.15 -15.68 -0.24
CA PHE A 17 -6.58 -15.71 0.05
C PHE A 17 -6.99 -15.09 1.39
N ALA A 18 -6.14 -15.15 2.43
CA ALA A 18 -6.46 -14.57 3.74
C ALA A 18 -6.51 -13.03 3.67
N ASN A 19 -5.69 -12.42 2.83
CA ASN A 19 -5.67 -10.97 2.63
C ASN A 19 -6.88 -10.49 1.78
N LEU A 20 -7.33 -11.29 0.82
CA LEU A 20 -8.51 -10.98 0.00
C LEU A 20 -9.80 -10.95 0.83
N GLN A 21 -9.96 -11.86 1.81
CA GLN A 21 -11.10 -11.84 2.74
C GLN A 21 -11.11 -10.59 3.63
N LYS A 22 -9.94 -10.09 4.05
CA LYS A 22 -9.83 -8.82 4.79
C LYS A 22 -10.26 -7.63 3.92
N ILE A 23 -9.86 -7.58 2.64
CA ILE A 23 -10.29 -6.54 1.70
C ILE A 23 -11.81 -6.58 1.51
N GLN A 24 -12.38 -7.77 1.30
CA GLN A 24 -13.83 -7.94 1.17
C GLN A 24 -14.59 -7.48 2.41
N SER A 25 -14.11 -7.83 3.62
CA SER A 25 -14.76 -7.41 4.87
C SER A 25 -14.66 -5.90 5.10
N MET A 26 -13.56 -5.25 4.75
CA MET A 26 -13.41 -3.79 4.84
C MET A 26 -14.33 -3.05 3.86
N ILE A 27 -14.39 -3.49 2.60
CA ILE A 27 -15.28 -2.91 1.57
C ILE A 27 -16.74 -3.13 1.96
N PHE A 28 -17.09 -4.33 2.43
CA PHE A 28 -18.46 -4.66 2.87
C PHE A 28 -18.87 -3.86 4.11
N PHE A 29 -17.96 -3.67 5.06
CA PHE A 29 -18.22 -2.88 6.27
C PHE A 29 -18.42 -1.40 5.94
N SER A 30 -17.59 -0.82 5.07
CA SER A 30 -17.75 0.57 4.60
C SER A 30 -19.07 0.75 3.84
N PHE A 31 -19.46 -0.21 3.02
CA PHE A 31 -20.68 -0.14 2.22
C PHE A 31 -21.95 -0.33 3.08
N THR A 32 -21.91 -1.21 4.08
CA THR A 32 -23.02 -1.43 5.02
C THR A 32 -23.19 -0.24 5.97
N PHE A 33 -22.10 0.36 6.42
CA PHE A 33 -22.09 1.55 7.23
C PHE A 33 -22.65 2.77 6.47
N PHE A 34 -22.30 2.89 5.18
CA PHE A 34 -22.82 3.94 4.30
C PHE A 34 -24.33 3.81 4.05
N ASN A 35 -24.85 2.61 3.82
CA ASN A 35 -26.28 2.36 3.72
C ASN A 35 -27.02 2.67 5.04
N PHE A 36 -26.42 2.32 6.19
CA PHE A 36 -26.97 2.61 7.51
C PHE A 36 -27.06 4.13 7.79
N LEU A 37 -26.07 4.90 7.32
CA LEU A 37 -26.07 6.37 7.45
C LEU A 37 -27.13 7.03 6.56
N LEU A 38 -27.29 6.56 5.31
CA LEU A 38 -28.28 7.07 4.37
C LEU A 38 -29.73 6.87 4.84
N PHE A 39 -30.01 5.77 5.54
CA PHE A 39 -31.38 5.47 6.02
C PHE A 39 -31.76 6.16 7.35
N ARG A 40 -30.81 6.76 8.07
CA ARG A 40 -31.08 7.41 9.37
C ARG A 40 -31.16 8.93 9.36
N ILE A 41 -30.91 9.60 8.24
CA ILE A 41 -31.06 11.06 8.14
C ILE A 41 -32.55 11.39 7.92
N PRO A 42 -33.23 12.12 8.81
CA PRO A 42 -34.64 12.50 8.62
C PRO A 42 -34.76 13.53 7.48
N PHE A 43 -35.37 13.10 6.38
CA PHE A 43 -35.58 13.87 5.16
C PHE A 43 -36.61 14.97 5.31
N ARG A 44 -36.28 16.13 5.88
CA ARG A 44 -37.26 17.23 5.98
C ARG A 44 -36.88 18.53 5.27
N THR A 45 -35.70 18.61 4.58
CA THR A 45 -35.24 19.93 4.10
C THR A 45 -34.49 19.90 2.75
N VAL A 46 -34.76 18.97 1.79
CA VAL A 46 -34.15 19.03 0.44
C VAL A 46 -35.21 19.47 -0.58
N PRO A 47 -35.10 20.67 -1.19
CA PRO A 47 -36.14 21.22 -2.08
C PRO A 47 -36.19 20.66 -3.49
N ASP A 48 -35.24 19.88 -3.95
CA ASP A 48 -35.20 19.38 -5.33
C ASP A 48 -35.05 17.85 -5.44
N ASN A 49 -36.21 17.21 -5.67
CA ASN A 49 -36.33 15.73 -5.74
C ASN A 49 -35.67 15.09 -6.99
N SER A 50 -35.30 15.86 -8.00
CA SER A 50 -34.83 15.32 -9.28
C SER A 50 -33.40 14.80 -9.24
N ILE A 51 -32.49 15.55 -8.61
CA ILE A 51 -31.06 15.20 -8.51
C ILE A 51 -30.87 14.03 -7.53
N PHE A 52 -31.64 14.06 -6.40
CA PHE A 52 -31.63 13.01 -5.41
C PHE A 52 -32.16 11.67 -5.95
N SER A 53 -33.26 11.71 -6.71
CA SER A 53 -33.80 10.52 -7.37
C SER A 53 -32.81 9.91 -8.36
N LEU A 54 -32.05 10.73 -9.10
CA LEU A 54 -31.01 10.28 -10.02
C LEU A 54 -29.84 9.64 -9.28
N PHE A 55 -29.45 10.19 -8.12
CA PHE A 55 -28.39 9.67 -7.25
C PHE A 55 -28.78 8.31 -6.66
N VAL A 56 -29.99 8.19 -6.07
CA VAL A 56 -30.48 6.91 -5.51
C VAL A 56 -30.55 5.83 -6.60
N LYS A 57 -31.05 6.15 -7.81
CA LYS A 57 -31.08 5.22 -8.94
C LYS A 57 -29.68 4.77 -9.37
N LYS A 58 -28.71 5.68 -9.34
CA LYS A 58 -27.32 5.37 -9.72
C LYS A 58 -26.63 4.51 -8.65
N CYS A 59 -26.86 4.79 -7.36
CA CYS A 59 -26.39 3.96 -6.25
C CYS A 59 -27.02 2.55 -6.27
N GLN A 60 -28.30 2.45 -6.56
CA GLN A 60 -29.03 1.18 -6.67
C GLN A 60 -28.55 0.34 -7.86
N LYS A 61 -28.22 0.99 -8.99
CA LYS A 61 -27.64 0.33 -10.16
C LYS A 61 -26.23 -0.21 -9.87
N MET A 62 -25.42 0.53 -9.10
CA MET A 62 -24.11 0.08 -8.63
C MET A 62 -24.21 -1.09 -7.63
N GLN A 63 -25.15 -1.03 -6.69
CA GLN A 63 -25.41 -2.11 -5.75
C GLN A 63 -25.81 -3.41 -6.46
N ASN A 64 -26.67 -3.32 -7.47
CA ASN A 64 -27.07 -4.47 -8.28
C ASN A 64 -25.90 -5.04 -9.11
N ALA A 65 -25.05 -4.18 -9.69
CA ALA A 65 -23.85 -4.59 -10.42
C ALA A 65 -22.85 -5.32 -9.49
N PHE A 66 -22.68 -4.82 -8.25
CA PHE A 66 -21.77 -5.43 -7.26
C PHE A 66 -22.32 -6.76 -6.73
N CYS A 67 -23.63 -6.87 -6.46
CA CYS A 67 -24.26 -8.11 -6.05
C CYS A 67 -24.24 -9.17 -7.16
N CYS A 68 -24.31 -8.77 -8.44
CA CYS A 68 -24.17 -9.69 -9.58
C CYS A 68 -22.73 -10.16 -9.81
N ALA A 69 -21.74 -9.34 -9.45
CA ALA A 69 -20.31 -9.67 -9.59
C ALA A 69 -19.81 -10.64 -8.49
N LEU A 70 -20.38 -10.56 -7.27
CA LEU A 70 -19.98 -11.40 -6.14
C LEU A 70 -20.10 -12.92 -6.38
N PRO A 71 -21.22 -13.46 -6.94
CA PRO A 71 -21.35 -14.89 -7.24
C PRO A 71 -20.39 -15.36 -8.33
N LEU A 72 -20.13 -14.52 -9.34
CA LEU A 72 -19.17 -14.83 -10.41
C LEU A 72 -17.73 -14.84 -9.90
N PHE A 73 -17.45 -14.04 -8.89
CA PHE A 73 -16.16 -14.00 -8.22
C PHE A 73 -15.91 -15.27 -7.40
N ASN A 74 -16.91 -15.73 -6.61
CA ASN A 74 -16.80 -16.97 -5.83
C ASN A 74 -16.75 -18.22 -6.72
N ALA A 75 -17.44 -18.22 -7.86
CA ALA A 75 -17.44 -19.36 -8.79
C ALA A 75 -16.11 -19.55 -9.54
N LYS A 76 -15.35 -18.47 -9.78
CA LYS A 76 -14.03 -18.54 -10.42
C LYS A 76 -12.89 -18.89 -9.46
N LEU A 77 -13.09 -18.73 -8.14
CA LEU A 77 -12.08 -18.97 -7.11
C LEU A 77 -12.14 -20.36 -6.48
N LEU A 78 -13.19 -21.15 -6.77
CA LEU A 78 -13.27 -22.55 -6.32
C LEU A 78 -12.76 -23.46 -7.45
N PRO A 79 -11.60 -24.12 -7.30
CA PRO A 79 -11.21 -25.17 -8.23
C PRO A 79 -12.20 -26.32 -8.12
N ASN A 80 -12.72 -26.76 -9.27
CA ASN A 80 -13.59 -27.91 -9.44
C ASN A 80 -13.07 -29.12 -8.61
N GLN A 81 -13.74 -29.43 -7.50
CA GLN A 81 -13.61 -30.75 -6.86
C GLN A 81 -14.31 -31.77 -7.74
N LYS A 82 -13.58 -32.33 -8.68
CA LYS A 82 -13.96 -33.59 -9.32
C LYS A 82 -13.45 -34.76 -8.47
N SER A 83 -14.37 -35.59 -8.06
CA SER A 83 -14.22 -36.88 -7.39
C SER A 83 -13.03 -37.70 -7.92
N LEU A 84 -12.22 -38.23 -6.98
CA LEU A 84 -11.19 -39.24 -7.23
C LEU A 84 -11.86 -40.55 -7.74
N PRO A 85 -11.26 -41.19 -8.73
CA PRO A 85 -11.30 -42.65 -8.86
C PRO A 85 -9.96 -43.26 -8.40
N THR A 86 -10.07 -44.21 -7.47
CA THR A 86 -8.99 -45.09 -7.08
C THR A 86 -8.63 -46.01 -8.25
N HIS A 87 -7.38 -46.04 -8.68
CA HIS A 87 -6.70 -47.30 -9.08
C HIS A 87 -5.19 -47.07 -9.27
N HIS A 88 -4.41 -48.02 -8.73
CA HIS A 88 -2.98 -48.22 -8.85
C HIS A 88 -2.46 -48.28 -10.30
N LYS A 89 -1.31 -47.69 -10.59
CA LYS A 89 -0.12 -48.36 -11.16
C LYS A 89 1.06 -47.40 -11.23
N GLU A 90 2.19 -47.93 -10.79
CA GLU A 90 3.53 -47.37 -10.96
C GLU A 90 3.86 -47.22 -12.45
N ASP A 91 4.47 -46.08 -12.82
CA ASP A 91 5.54 -46.05 -13.82
C ASP A 91 6.31 -44.71 -13.72
N THR A 92 7.59 -44.89 -13.70
CA THR A 92 8.68 -43.90 -13.59
C THR A 92 8.77 -43.05 -14.85
N ALA A 93 8.57 -41.73 -14.72
CA ALA A 93 9.03 -40.76 -15.70
C ALA A 93 9.35 -39.41 -15.03
N MET A 94 10.60 -39.04 -15.15
CA MET A 94 11.14 -37.73 -14.77
C MET A 94 10.40 -36.62 -15.49
N SER A 95 9.55 -35.87 -14.81
CA SER A 95 8.85 -34.71 -15.39
C SER A 95 9.34 -33.42 -14.75
N LYS A 96 9.76 -32.55 -15.64
CA LYS A 96 10.12 -31.14 -15.40
C LYS A 96 9.02 -30.44 -14.60
N GLU A 97 9.41 -29.72 -13.54
CA GLU A 97 8.51 -28.82 -12.82
C GLU A 97 8.00 -27.71 -13.74
N PRO A 98 6.70 -27.36 -13.67
CA PRO A 98 6.19 -26.22 -14.40
C PRO A 98 6.40 -24.92 -13.60
N THR A 99 7.39 -24.14 -13.96
CA THR A 99 7.71 -22.81 -13.43
C THR A 99 6.80 -21.68 -13.98
N THR A 100 5.51 -21.90 -14.20
CA THR A 100 4.71 -20.95 -15.00
C THR A 100 3.39 -20.48 -14.36
N ASN A 101 3.23 -20.43 -13.03
CA ASN A 101 1.94 -20.00 -12.47
C ASN A 101 1.95 -18.83 -11.47
N SER A 102 3.08 -18.37 -10.98
CA SER A 102 3.11 -17.29 -9.98
C SER A 102 3.01 -15.89 -10.59
N GLN A 103 3.56 -15.66 -11.77
CA GLN A 103 3.51 -14.35 -12.43
C GLN A 103 2.12 -14.00 -12.98
N GLY A 104 1.41 -14.95 -13.57
CA GLY A 104 0.06 -14.71 -14.10
C GLY A 104 -0.98 -14.38 -13.02
N LEU A 105 -0.90 -15.01 -11.85
CA LEU A 105 -1.75 -14.72 -10.69
C LEU A 105 -1.49 -13.31 -10.14
N SER A 106 -0.25 -12.85 -10.17
CA SER A 106 0.11 -11.49 -9.76
C SER A 106 -0.48 -10.43 -10.71
N GLU A 107 -0.37 -10.60 -12.02
CA GLU A 107 -0.93 -9.65 -13.01
C GLU A 107 -2.46 -9.57 -12.97
N GLU A 108 -3.16 -10.69 -12.77
CA GLU A 108 -4.61 -10.70 -12.61
C GLU A 108 -5.05 -9.96 -11.33
N CYS A 109 -4.34 -10.14 -10.21
CA CYS A 109 -4.58 -9.41 -8.97
C CYS A 109 -4.39 -7.90 -9.16
N HIS A 110 -3.31 -7.46 -9.79
CA HIS A 110 -3.06 -6.06 -10.09
C HIS A 110 -4.16 -5.45 -10.97
N ALA A 111 -4.58 -6.14 -12.03
CA ALA A 111 -5.67 -5.69 -12.91
C ALA A 111 -6.99 -5.55 -12.15
N MET A 112 -7.29 -6.46 -11.21
CA MET A 112 -8.49 -6.42 -10.38
C MET A 112 -8.44 -5.23 -9.40
N ILE A 113 -7.35 -5.05 -8.67
CA ILE A 113 -7.16 -3.93 -7.74
C ILE A 113 -7.29 -2.59 -8.50
N SER A 114 -6.72 -2.48 -9.70
CA SER A 114 -6.86 -1.29 -10.55
C SER A 114 -8.31 -0.97 -10.86
N ARG A 115 -9.08 -1.98 -11.30
CA ARG A 115 -10.49 -1.81 -11.65
C ARG A 115 -11.32 -1.39 -10.45
N ILE A 116 -11.15 -2.07 -9.30
CA ILE A 116 -11.85 -1.73 -8.06
C ILE A 116 -11.51 -0.31 -7.62
N SER A 117 -10.24 0.09 -7.66
CA SER A 117 -9.81 1.44 -7.28
C SER A 117 -10.48 2.51 -8.13
N HIS A 118 -10.59 2.30 -9.45
CA HIS A 118 -11.29 3.23 -10.35
C HIS A 118 -12.80 3.28 -10.09
N GLU A 119 -13.43 2.13 -9.86
CA GLU A 119 -14.88 2.07 -9.59
C GLU A 119 -15.26 2.68 -8.24
N VAL A 120 -14.38 2.61 -7.22
CA VAL A 120 -14.60 3.23 -5.92
C VAL A 120 -14.27 4.72 -5.93
N ARG A 121 -13.26 5.17 -6.71
CA ARG A 121 -12.89 6.59 -6.80
C ARG A 121 -14.04 7.45 -7.29
N ASN A 122 -14.85 6.97 -8.25
CA ASN A 122 -15.96 7.73 -8.79
C ASN A 122 -17.02 8.13 -7.75
N PRO A 123 -17.62 7.20 -6.96
CA PRO A 123 -18.57 7.58 -5.93
C PRO A 123 -17.95 8.43 -4.82
N VAL A 124 -16.70 8.19 -4.44
CA VAL A 124 -16.00 9.00 -3.44
C VAL A 124 -15.84 10.44 -3.92
N ALA A 125 -15.47 10.67 -5.19
CA ALA A 125 -15.39 12.01 -5.78
C ALA A 125 -16.76 12.73 -5.79
N ILE A 126 -17.85 12.00 -6.06
CA ILE A 126 -19.21 12.54 -6.02
C ILE A 126 -19.58 12.96 -4.58
N ILE A 127 -19.31 12.11 -3.59
CA ILE A 127 -19.56 12.40 -2.17
C ILE A 127 -18.76 13.64 -1.74
N HIS A 128 -17.49 13.71 -2.12
CA HIS A 128 -16.63 14.86 -1.85
C HIS A 128 -17.19 16.16 -2.45
N SER A 129 -17.69 16.11 -3.68
CA SER A 129 -18.31 17.28 -4.33
C SER A 129 -19.56 17.74 -3.59
N PHE A 130 -20.45 16.82 -3.16
CA PHE A 130 -21.61 17.18 -2.36
C PHE A 130 -21.26 17.72 -0.98
N HIS A 131 -20.26 17.16 -0.33
CA HIS A 131 -19.74 17.66 0.93
C HIS A 131 -19.25 19.12 0.79
N GLN A 132 -18.50 19.44 -0.27
CA GLN A 132 -18.06 20.81 -0.55
C GLN A 132 -19.22 21.76 -0.85
N LEU A 133 -20.22 21.31 -1.64
CA LEU A 133 -21.42 22.12 -1.93
C LEU A 133 -22.22 22.40 -0.66
N LEU A 134 -22.34 21.45 0.26
CA LEU A 134 -22.99 21.65 1.55
C LEU A 134 -22.25 22.68 2.41
N LEU A 135 -20.91 22.65 2.43
CA LEU A 135 -20.09 23.66 3.12
C LEU A 135 -20.28 25.06 2.55
N LEU A 136 -20.41 25.17 1.21
CA LEU A 136 -20.65 26.46 0.56
C LEU A 136 -22.04 27.01 0.88
N ALA A 137 -23.07 26.13 0.94
CA ALA A 137 -24.43 26.52 1.26
C ALA A 137 -24.67 26.76 2.76
N HIS A 138 -23.91 26.06 3.61
CA HIS A 138 -24.04 26.03 5.06
C HIS A 138 -22.68 26.11 5.74
N PRO A 139 -22.03 27.29 5.76
CA PRO A 139 -20.67 27.46 6.34
C PRO A 139 -20.59 27.09 7.83
N GLU A 140 -21.69 27.14 8.55
CA GLU A 140 -21.83 26.75 9.96
C GLU A 140 -21.49 25.26 10.19
N LEU A 141 -21.66 24.39 9.16
CA LEU A 141 -21.31 22.97 9.24
C LEU A 141 -19.82 22.71 9.39
N SER A 142 -18.97 23.68 9.08
CA SER A 142 -17.52 23.57 9.27
C SER A 142 -17.11 23.22 10.71
N ASN A 143 -17.90 23.63 11.69
CA ASN A 143 -17.68 23.37 13.11
C ASN A 143 -18.47 22.15 13.64
N ASP A 144 -19.28 21.50 12.80
CA ASP A 144 -20.02 20.30 13.20
C ASP A 144 -19.09 19.09 13.26
N LEU A 145 -19.13 18.37 14.39
CA LEU A 145 -18.25 17.22 14.64
C LEU A 145 -18.45 16.10 13.62
N TYR A 146 -19.69 15.81 13.24
CA TYR A 146 -19.98 14.73 12.29
C TYR A 146 -19.54 15.11 10.88
N PHE A 147 -19.69 16.40 10.54
CA PHE A 147 -19.24 16.90 9.25
C PHE A 147 -17.72 16.84 9.09
N GLN A 148 -16.96 17.21 10.14
CA GLN A 148 -15.52 17.07 10.20
C GLN A 148 -15.09 15.60 10.10
N LYS A 149 -15.82 14.69 10.79
CA LYS A 149 -15.54 13.25 10.71
C LYS A 149 -15.79 12.67 9.31
N ILE A 150 -16.80 13.14 8.60
CA ILE A 150 -17.00 12.76 7.19
C ILE A 150 -15.82 13.22 6.34
N GLN A 151 -15.37 14.45 6.52
CA GLN A 151 -14.23 15.00 5.79
C GLN A 151 -12.93 14.20 6.03
N GLU A 152 -12.62 13.89 7.29
CA GLU A 152 -11.47 13.05 7.67
C GLU A 152 -11.52 11.67 6.99
N ASN A 153 -12.70 11.00 7.05
CA ASN A 153 -12.84 9.67 6.43
C ASN A 153 -12.76 9.71 4.90
N MET A 154 -13.28 10.79 4.28
CA MET A 154 -13.14 10.95 2.83
C MET A 154 -11.69 11.20 2.40
N ALA A 155 -10.93 11.99 3.17
CA ALA A 155 -9.51 12.20 2.95
C ALA A 155 -8.74 10.87 3.09
N PHE A 156 -9.07 10.07 4.10
CA PHE A 156 -8.49 8.73 4.29
C PHE A 156 -8.79 7.79 3.11
N LEU A 157 -10.04 7.74 2.62
CA LEU A 157 -10.43 6.93 1.47
C LEU A 157 -9.69 7.35 0.20
N ASN A 158 -9.54 8.65 -0.05
CA ASN A 158 -8.78 9.15 -1.20
C ASN A 158 -7.30 8.73 -1.10
N SER A 159 -6.67 8.87 0.07
CA SER A 159 -5.29 8.40 0.30
C SER A 159 -5.14 6.91 0.04
N LEU A 160 -6.07 6.09 0.51
CA LEU A 160 -6.09 4.64 0.28
C LEU A 160 -6.17 4.32 -1.22
N LEU A 161 -7.06 5.00 -1.97
CA LEU A 161 -7.23 4.80 -3.41
C LEU A 161 -5.99 5.24 -4.20
N ASP A 162 -5.32 6.30 -3.78
CA ASP A 162 -4.09 6.76 -4.40
C ASP A 162 -2.94 5.78 -4.14
N GLU A 163 -2.81 5.26 -2.93
CA GLU A 163 -1.83 4.22 -2.61
C GLU A 163 -2.10 2.91 -3.35
N LEU A 164 -3.36 2.47 -3.48
CA LEU A 164 -3.72 1.31 -4.32
C LEU A 164 -3.38 1.53 -5.79
N SER A 165 -3.57 2.75 -6.30
CA SER A 165 -3.17 3.11 -7.65
C SER A 165 -1.65 3.05 -7.82
N CYS A 166 -0.89 3.56 -6.85
CA CYS A 166 0.58 3.48 -6.83
C CYS A 166 1.06 2.03 -6.78
N TYR A 167 0.45 1.18 -5.94
CA TYR A 167 0.76 -0.24 -5.86
C TYR A 167 0.58 -0.93 -7.23
N ASN A 168 -0.51 -0.63 -7.94
CA ASN A 168 -0.78 -1.19 -9.26
C ASN A 168 0.21 -0.76 -10.35
N HIS A 169 0.87 0.39 -10.20
CA HIS A 169 1.85 0.88 -11.17
C HIS A 169 3.29 0.54 -10.76
N SER A 170 3.51 0.07 -9.54
CA SER A 170 4.86 -0.16 -9.01
C SER A 170 5.56 -1.41 -9.56
N TYR A 171 4.81 -2.36 -10.15
CA TYR A 171 5.38 -3.60 -10.68
C TYR A 171 6.09 -3.44 -12.05
N ARG A 172 5.93 -2.28 -12.74
CA ARG A 172 6.61 -1.97 -13.99
C ARG A 172 7.39 -0.67 -13.86
N ALA A 173 8.72 -0.75 -13.95
CA ALA A 173 9.59 0.41 -13.89
C ALA A 173 9.94 0.92 -15.30
N VAL A 174 9.78 2.22 -15.52
CA VAL A 174 10.28 2.91 -16.72
C VAL A 174 11.64 3.52 -16.37
N ARG A 175 12.69 2.74 -16.56
CA ARG A 175 14.05 3.07 -16.09
C ARG A 175 14.75 4.08 -17.00
N ALA A 176 15.42 5.06 -16.39
CA ALA A 176 16.33 6.01 -17.04
C ALA A 176 17.63 6.11 -16.26
N TYR A 177 18.74 6.43 -16.92
CA TYR A 177 20.04 6.61 -16.26
C TYR A 177 20.07 7.94 -15.49
N VAL A 178 19.91 7.87 -14.18
CA VAL A 178 19.83 9.03 -13.27
C VAL A 178 20.85 8.92 -12.15
N ASN A 179 21.14 10.03 -11.49
CA ASN A 179 21.99 10.03 -10.30
C ASN A 179 21.13 9.91 -9.03
N PRO A 180 21.17 8.77 -8.30
CA PRO A 180 20.34 8.54 -7.11
C PRO A 180 20.58 9.55 -5.99
N TYR A 181 21.84 10.00 -5.82
CA TYR A 181 22.16 10.99 -4.80
C TYR A 181 21.47 12.33 -5.05
N LEU A 182 21.47 12.83 -6.31
CA LEU A 182 20.79 14.07 -6.65
C LEU A 182 19.28 13.96 -6.48
N LEU A 183 18.68 12.81 -6.79
CA LEU A 183 17.25 12.57 -6.56
C LEU A 183 16.90 12.64 -5.07
N LEU A 184 17.71 12.01 -4.22
CA LEU A 184 17.52 12.05 -2.77
C LEU A 184 17.79 13.45 -2.19
N GLN A 185 18.79 14.15 -2.69
CA GLN A 185 19.09 15.52 -2.27
C GLN A 185 17.90 16.47 -2.52
N ASN A 186 17.30 16.39 -3.72
CA ASN A 186 16.11 17.17 -4.03
C ASN A 186 14.92 16.76 -3.13
N LEU A 187 14.73 15.46 -2.93
CA LEU A 187 13.66 14.94 -2.08
C LEU A 187 13.80 15.40 -0.62
N CYS A 188 15.01 15.35 -0.07
CA CYS A 188 15.30 15.85 1.28
C CYS A 188 15.04 17.35 1.41
N ALA A 189 15.39 18.14 0.39
CA ALA A 189 15.10 19.57 0.37
C ALA A 189 13.60 19.86 0.36
N ASP A 190 12.83 19.14 -0.48
CA ASP A 190 11.37 19.29 -0.58
C ASP A 190 10.65 18.90 0.72
N THR A 191 11.10 17.82 1.38
CA THR A 191 10.44 17.28 2.58
C THR A 191 10.91 17.94 3.87
N GLY A 192 12.15 18.47 3.90
CA GLY A 192 12.77 19.04 5.08
C GLY A 192 11.95 20.15 5.73
N VAL A 193 11.39 21.06 4.93
CA VAL A 193 10.57 22.19 5.42
C VAL A 193 9.31 21.71 6.19
N LEU A 194 8.73 20.57 5.78
CA LEU A 194 7.57 20.00 6.46
C LEU A 194 7.97 19.27 7.75
N LEU A 195 9.13 18.61 7.73
CA LEU A 195 9.65 17.85 8.86
C LEU A 195 10.21 18.75 9.98
N GLU A 196 10.76 19.91 9.63
CA GLU A 196 11.18 20.90 10.63
C GLU A 196 10.04 21.32 11.55
N LYS A 197 8.80 21.43 11.04
CA LYS A 197 7.60 21.71 11.85
C LYS A 197 7.30 20.61 12.85
N GLN A 198 7.73 19.38 12.58
CA GLN A 198 7.61 18.22 13.45
C GLN A 198 8.85 17.99 14.32
N GLN A 199 9.81 18.92 14.30
CA GLN A 199 11.11 18.80 14.99
C GLN A 199 11.92 17.58 14.52
N VAL A 200 11.76 17.17 13.26
CA VAL A 200 12.51 16.08 12.65
C VAL A 200 13.52 16.66 11.67
N SER A 201 14.81 16.31 11.86
CA SER A 201 15.89 16.66 10.94
C SER A 201 16.20 15.54 9.96
N ILE A 202 16.67 15.89 8.75
CA ILE A 202 17.17 14.93 7.76
C ILE A 202 18.65 15.18 7.51
N GLU A 203 19.46 14.13 7.60
CA GLU A 203 20.86 14.09 7.22
C GLU A 203 21.05 13.19 6.00
N LEU A 204 21.62 13.72 4.90
CA LEU A 204 21.97 12.97 3.70
C LEU A 204 23.47 12.80 3.60
N ILE A 205 23.95 11.56 3.65
CA ILE A 205 25.37 11.21 3.67
C ILE A 205 25.72 10.42 2.42
N LYS A 206 26.75 10.86 1.72
CA LYS A 206 27.33 10.18 0.57
C LYS A 206 28.63 9.51 1.02
N GLU A 207 28.62 8.18 1.16
CA GLU A 207 29.77 7.40 1.65
C GLU A 207 30.79 7.06 0.56
N SER A 208 30.35 7.05 -0.72
CA SER A 208 31.20 6.73 -1.88
C SER A 208 30.81 7.56 -3.11
N ALA A 209 31.58 7.46 -4.19
CA ALA A 209 31.17 8.03 -5.48
C ALA A 209 29.99 7.23 -6.05
N ILE A 210 28.87 7.87 -6.31
CA ILE A 210 27.65 7.23 -6.83
C ILE A 210 27.55 7.49 -8.33
N PRO A 211 27.61 6.44 -9.18
CA PRO A 211 27.40 6.55 -10.61
C PRO A 211 25.92 6.81 -10.95
N ARG A 212 25.61 6.87 -12.25
CA ARG A 212 24.21 6.85 -12.70
C ARG A 212 23.69 5.43 -12.69
N PHE A 213 22.44 5.24 -12.25
CA PHE A 213 21.73 3.97 -12.20
C PHE A 213 20.51 4.01 -13.10
N ALA A 214 20.14 2.87 -13.66
CA ALA A 214 18.91 2.68 -14.44
C ALA A 214 17.71 2.56 -13.48
N LEU A 215 17.10 3.68 -13.13
CA LEU A 215 16.00 3.78 -12.15
C LEU A 215 14.80 4.52 -12.75
N ASP A 216 13.60 4.13 -12.32
CA ASP A 216 12.39 4.92 -12.52
C ASP A 216 12.35 6.03 -11.47
N THR A 217 12.44 7.29 -11.91
CA THR A 217 12.53 8.45 -11.02
C THR A 217 11.29 8.65 -10.18
N THR A 218 10.10 8.35 -10.72
CA THR A 218 8.83 8.48 -10.01
C THR A 218 8.70 7.43 -8.91
N GLN A 219 8.99 6.17 -9.25
CA GLN A 219 8.98 5.07 -8.28
C GLN A 219 10.08 5.24 -7.22
N PHE A 220 11.27 5.65 -7.60
CA PHE A 220 12.36 5.95 -6.67
C PHE A 220 11.97 7.04 -5.68
N ARG A 221 11.37 8.14 -6.15
CA ARG A 221 10.85 9.19 -5.29
C ARG A 221 9.77 8.66 -4.34
N GLN A 222 8.82 7.87 -4.84
CA GLN A 222 7.74 7.27 -4.04
C GLN A 222 8.27 6.35 -2.94
N LEU A 223 9.25 5.50 -3.26
CA LEU A 223 9.92 4.62 -2.31
C LEU A 223 10.47 5.41 -1.10
N PHE A 224 11.30 6.42 -1.38
CA PHE A 224 11.95 7.18 -0.30
C PHE A 224 10.99 8.13 0.42
N LEU A 225 9.96 8.67 -0.23
CA LEU A 225 8.88 9.39 0.44
C LEU A 225 8.15 8.51 1.46
N ASN A 226 7.84 7.26 1.11
CA ASN A 226 7.19 6.33 2.03
C ASN A 226 8.09 6.01 3.23
N LEU A 227 9.40 5.76 3.00
CA LEU A 227 10.35 5.48 4.09
C LEU A 227 10.55 6.71 5.00
N ILE A 228 10.72 7.92 4.44
CA ILE A 228 10.86 9.16 5.20
C ILE A 228 9.60 9.45 6.02
N ARG A 229 8.40 9.28 5.42
CA ARG A 229 7.13 9.47 6.14
C ARG A 229 6.99 8.49 7.29
N ASN A 230 7.31 7.21 7.08
CA ASN A 230 7.28 6.21 8.14
C ASN A 230 8.24 6.54 9.29
N ALA A 231 9.44 6.99 8.97
CA ALA A 231 10.44 7.43 9.95
C ALA A 231 9.93 8.64 10.76
N ALA A 232 9.37 9.66 10.11
CA ALA A 232 8.82 10.84 10.77
C ALA A 232 7.64 10.48 11.71
N GLU A 233 6.74 9.61 11.25
CA GLU A 233 5.60 9.13 12.05
C GLU A 233 6.04 8.30 13.28
N ALA A 234 7.21 7.64 13.21
CA ALA A 234 7.80 6.94 14.37
C ALA A 234 8.42 7.89 15.40
N MET A 235 8.53 9.18 15.08
CA MET A 235 9.19 10.21 15.92
C MET A 235 8.23 11.37 16.26
N PRO A 236 7.12 11.14 16.98
CA PRO A 236 6.14 12.18 17.27
C PRO A 236 6.68 13.33 18.16
N SER A 237 7.76 13.08 18.88
CA SER A 237 8.46 14.09 19.71
C SER A 237 9.69 14.70 19.04
N GLY A 238 9.85 14.52 17.73
CA GLY A 238 11.03 14.92 16.98
C GLY A 238 12.13 13.87 16.97
N GLY A 239 13.17 14.10 16.18
CA GLY A 239 14.29 13.17 16.03
C GLY A 239 15.11 13.42 14.75
N THR A 240 15.87 12.42 14.34
CA THR A 240 16.75 12.50 13.17
C THR A 240 16.51 11.34 12.22
N ILE A 241 16.36 11.67 10.94
CA ILE A 241 16.37 10.69 9.83
C ILE A 241 17.74 10.81 9.16
N LYS A 242 18.52 9.73 9.16
CA LYS A 242 19.81 9.64 8.49
C LYS A 242 19.69 8.77 7.24
N ILE A 243 19.96 9.37 6.07
CA ILE A 243 19.97 8.66 4.79
C ILE A 243 21.41 8.56 4.32
N SER A 244 21.94 7.34 4.17
CA SER A 244 23.28 7.11 3.68
C SER A 244 23.28 6.28 2.38
N LEU A 245 24.18 6.65 1.44
CA LEU A 245 24.37 5.98 0.16
C LEU A 245 25.80 5.48 0.07
N CYS A 246 25.95 4.20 -0.23
CA CYS A 246 27.22 3.54 -0.50
C CYS A 246 27.14 2.73 -1.78
N PHE A 247 28.12 2.86 -2.66
CA PHE A 247 28.29 2.04 -3.86
C PHE A 247 29.62 1.28 -3.75
N ASP A 248 29.57 -0.04 -3.85
CA ASP A 248 30.73 -0.93 -3.70
C ASP A 248 31.31 -1.42 -5.04
N GLY A 249 30.74 -1.02 -6.17
CA GLY A 249 31.10 -1.45 -7.52
C GLY A 249 30.05 -2.30 -8.19
N ASP A 250 29.31 -3.11 -7.43
CA ASP A 250 28.26 -4.01 -7.92
C ASP A 250 26.87 -3.58 -7.44
N PHE A 251 26.77 -2.99 -6.24
CA PHE A 251 25.48 -2.65 -5.62
C PHE A 251 25.46 -1.24 -5.07
N LEU A 252 24.33 -0.58 -5.26
CA LEU A 252 24.00 0.66 -4.54
C LEU A 252 23.19 0.32 -3.29
N THR A 253 23.76 0.53 -2.14
CA THR A 253 23.10 0.38 -0.84
C THR A 253 22.67 1.73 -0.32
N ILE A 254 21.36 1.89 -0.04
CA ILE A 254 20.79 3.09 0.56
C ILE A 254 20.15 2.71 1.88
N ARG A 255 20.57 3.34 2.98
CA ARG A 255 20.02 3.12 4.32
C ARG A 255 19.24 4.35 4.75
N VAL A 256 18.03 4.13 5.26
CA VAL A 256 17.19 5.14 5.91
C VAL A 256 17.05 4.73 7.36
N GLN A 257 17.70 5.45 8.25
CA GLN A 257 17.72 5.21 9.69
C GLN A 257 16.94 6.30 10.40
N ASP A 258 16.05 5.95 11.32
CA ASP A 258 15.34 6.84 12.23
C ASP A 258 15.74 6.58 13.69
N THR A 259 15.51 7.59 14.54
CA THR A 259 15.68 7.51 15.99
C THR A 259 14.33 7.39 16.71
N GLY A 260 13.37 6.73 16.07
CA GLY A 260 11.99 6.64 16.53
C GLY A 260 11.74 5.53 17.55
N CYS A 261 10.46 5.18 17.72
CA CYS A 261 10.03 4.17 18.70
C CYS A 261 10.47 2.74 18.36
N GLY A 262 11.00 2.49 17.17
CA GLY A 262 11.36 1.14 16.72
C GLY A 262 10.14 0.27 16.41
N ILE A 263 10.41 -0.98 16.00
CA ILE A 263 9.41 -1.96 15.58
C ILE A 263 9.62 -3.24 16.39
N PRO A 264 8.57 -3.81 17.00
CA PRO A 264 8.64 -5.08 17.71
C PRO A 264 9.11 -6.22 16.78
N ALA A 265 9.90 -7.15 17.32
CA ALA A 265 10.44 -8.27 16.53
C ALA A 265 9.36 -9.18 15.94
N GLU A 266 8.21 -9.29 16.59
CA GLU A 266 7.03 -10.05 16.13
C GLU A 266 6.38 -9.46 14.87
N ASP A 267 6.53 -8.14 14.65
CA ASP A 267 5.96 -7.44 13.49
C ASP A 267 6.86 -7.46 12.25
N LEU A 268 8.18 -7.66 12.44
CA LEU A 268 9.16 -7.61 11.35
C LEU A 268 8.86 -8.59 10.20
N PRO A 269 8.41 -9.84 10.43
CA PRO A 269 8.18 -10.81 9.36
C PRO A 269 7.04 -10.41 8.40
N THR A 270 6.05 -9.67 8.89
CA THR A 270 4.84 -9.29 8.11
C THR A 270 4.81 -7.82 7.72
N LEU A 271 5.89 -7.08 8.03
CA LEU A 271 5.94 -5.62 7.88
C LEU A 271 5.71 -5.14 6.42
N PHE A 272 6.09 -5.95 5.44
CA PHE A 272 5.95 -5.67 4.01
C PHE A 272 4.69 -6.30 3.39
N ASP A 273 3.83 -6.93 4.18
CA ASP A 273 2.59 -7.50 3.69
C ASP A 273 1.53 -6.40 3.50
N LEU A 274 0.62 -6.64 2.55
CA LEU A 274 -0.47 -5.72 2.25
C LEU A 274 -1.41 -5.55 3.46
N PHE A 275 -1.79 -4.31 3.73
CA PHE A 275 -2.76 -3.93 4.79
C PHE A 275 -2.30 -4.23 6.22
N VAL A 276 -1.03 -4.50 6.43
CA VAL A 276 -0.45 -4.63 7.77
C VAL A 276 -0.09 -3.25 8.30
N THR A 277 -0.73 -2.84 9.40
CA THR A 277 -0.49 -1.56 10.05
C THR A 277 -0.95 -1.58 11.51
N HIS A 278 -0.16 -0.98 12.40
CA HIS A 278 -0.54 -0.70 13.79
C HIS A 278 -0.93 0.77 14.01
N LYS A 279 -0.88 1.58 12.94
CA LYS A 279 -1.25 3.00 12.98
C LYS A 279 -2.76 3.16 12.82
N LYS A 280 -3.39 3.99 13.65
CA LYS A 280 -4.84 4.25 13.66
C LYS A 280 -5.39 4.69 12.29
N ASN A 281 -4.61 5.48 11.55
CA ASN A 281 -4.98 5.99 10.22
C ASN A 281 -4.02 5.50 9.12
N GLY A 282 -3.29 4.40 9.37
CA GLY A 282 -2.41 3.80 8.39
C GLY A 282 -3.16 2.90 7.42
N THR A 283 -2.82 2.94 6.15
CA THR A 283 -3.40 2.08 5.10
C THR A 283 -2.77 0.69 5.07
N GLY A 284 -1.53 0.55 5.60
CA GLY A 284 -0.74 -0.67 5.50
C GLY A 284 -0.24 -0.99 4.08
N LEU A 285 -0.27 -0.02 3.16
CA LEU A 285 0.18 -0.19 1.77
C LEU A 285 1.58 0.36 1.53
N GLY A 286 2.01 1.37 2.29
CA GLY A 286 3.24 2.10 2.02
C GLY A 286 4.50 1.22 1.93
N LEU A 287 4.70 0.28 2.86
CA LEU A 287 5.85 -0.63 2.84
C LEU A 287 5.71 -1.76 1.80
N ALA A 288 4.49 -2.22 1.53
CA ALA A 288 4.24 -3.15 0.43
C ALA A 288 4.59 -2.50 -0.92
N ILE A 289 4.22 -1.23 -1.14
CA ILE A 289 4.63 -0.44 -2.32
C ILE A 289 6.16 -0.33 -2.40
N CYS A 290 6.84 -0.09 -1.27
CA CYS A 290 8.30 -0.05 -1.24
C CYS A 290 8.91 -1.37 -1.74
N LYS A 291 8.39 -2.51 -1.28
CA LYS A 291 8.86 -3.84 -1.69
C LYS A 291 8.63 -4.08 -3.19
N GLU A 292 7.44 -3.74 -3.73
CA GLU A 292 7.15 -3.88 -5.16
C GLU A 292 8.08 -3.01 -6.02
N ILE A 293 8.28 -1.74 -5.65
CA ILE A 293 9.17 -0.83 -6.37
C ILE A 293 10.60 -1.40 -6.42
N VAL A 294 11.11 -1.85 -5.27
CA VAL A 294 12.47 -2.39 -5.17
C VAL A 294 12.60 -3.67 -6.00
N THR A 295 11.60 -4.55 -5.96
CA THR A 295 11.55 -5.77 -6.77
C THR A 295 11.50 -5.46 -8.27
N ALA A 296 10.72 -4.44 -8.68
CA ALA A 296 10.66 -3.98 -10.08
C ALA A 296 11.99 -3.41 -10.60
N HIS A 297 12.92 -3.09 -9.69
CA HIS A 297 14.29 -2.65 -10.00
C HIS A 297 15.34 -3.73 -9.74
N ASP A 298 14.94 -5.00 -9.63
CA ASP A 298 15.80 -6.16 -9.36
C ASP A 298 16.58 -6.03 -8.03
N GLY A 299 16.09 -5.19 -7.12
CA GLY A 299 16.69 -4.90 -5.83
C GLY A 299 16.14 -5.74 -4.68
N THR A 300 16.64 -5.45 -3.48
CA THR A 300 16.15 -6.03 -2.22
C THR A 300 15.94 -4.94 -1.18
N ILE A 301 14.93 -5.12 -0.32
CA ILE A 301 14.67 -4.27 0.83
C ILE A 301 14.63 -5.11 2.09
N SER A 302 15.27 -4.61 3.14
CA SER A 302 15.29 -5.25 4.46
C SER A 302 15.14 -4.20 5.57
N VAL A 303 14.84 -4.66 6.78
CA VAL A 303 14.68 -3.81 7.97
C VAL A 303 15.41 -4.42 9.15
N SER A 304 16.02 -3.58 9.95
CA SER A 304 16.56 -3.90 11.28
C SER A 304 16.03 -2.85 12.25
N SER A 305 15.47 -3.28 13.36
CA SER A 305 14.86 -2.36 14.33
C SER A 305 14.98 -2.91 15.75
N VAL A 306 15.12 -1.98 16.69
CA VAL A 306 15.12 -2.28 18.14
C VAL A 306 14.08 -1.35 18.78
N PRO A 307 13.09 -1.89 19.51
CA PRO A 307 12.11 -1.07 20.21
C PRO A 307 12.76 -0.05 21.14
N GLY A 308 12.41 1.23 20.97
CA GLY A 308 12.95 2.35 21.73
C GLY A 308 14.26 2.96 21.18
N GLU A 309 14.91 2.34 20.19
CA GLU A 309 16.17 2.83 19.61
C GLU A 309 16.01 3.34 18.17
N GLY A 310 14.94 2.92 17.48
CA GLY A 310 14.64 3.29 16.10
C GLY A 310 14.71 2.14 15.11
N SER A 311 14.66 2.46 13.82
CA SER A 311 14.67 1.48 12.74
C SER A 311 15.65 1.88 11.65
N THR A 312 16.15 0.87 10.91
CA THR A 312 16.98 1.06 9.72
C THR A 312 16.40 0.24 8.57
N PHE A 313 15.90 0.91 7.56
CA PHE A 313 15.52 0.29 6.30
C PHE A 313 16.72 0.32 5.34
N THR A 314 17.07 -0.83 4.79
CA THR A 314 18.17 -0.97 3.84
C THR A 314 17.63 -1.39 2.49
N VAL A 315 17.88 -0.59 1.46
CA VAL A 315 17.51 -0.85 0.07
C VAL A 315 18.79 -1.08 -0.73
N VAL A 316 18.82 -2.13 -1.54
CA VAL A 316 19.97 -2.50 -2.36
C VAL A 316 19.52 -2.64 -3.81
N PHE A 317 20.18 -1.91 -4.72
CA PHE A 317 19.96 -1.98 -6.16
C PHE A 317 21.20 -2.53 -6.84
N PRO A 318 21.08 -3.52 -7.76
CA PRO A 318 22.21 -3.97 -8.56
C PRO A 318 22.62 -2.88 -9.55
N PHE A 319 23.91 -2.83 -9.85
CA PHE A 319 24.43 -1.96 -10.90
C PHE A 319 24.26 -2.66 -12.26
N SER A 320 23.38 -2.11 -13.08
CA SER A 320 23.05 -2.67 -14.41
C SER A 320 23.16 -1.59 -15.51
#